data_2bcc47e6e8bddb389270256af4aa934e
#
_entry.id   2bcc47e6e8bddb389270256af4aa934e
#
_cell.length_a   1.000
_cell.length_b   1.000
_cell.length_c   1.000
_cell.angle_alpha   90.00
_cell.angle_beta   90.00
_cell.angle_gamma   90.00
#
_symmetry.space_group_name_H-M   'P 1'
#
loop_
_entity.id
_entity.type
_entity.pdbx_description
1 polymer ?
#
loop_
_entity_poly.entity_id
_entity_poly.type
_entity_poly.pdbx_seq_one_letter_code
_entity_poly.pdbx_strand_id
1 'polypeptide(L)'
;MASPGFFTCMLLALFIGIWPCHAQNVTLSVYYETLCPYCSDFIVNHLVKLFHSRLFSIVNLRLVPWGNAVLQSDGSFLCQHGPDECLLNTIEACTISVYPNEEQHLSFILCLERLASANKLNEWINCFNTTGLATVPIDCYKSGYGNVLENQYAAETAQLDPPHKFVPWVLVDGQPLQEDFKNFVTYVCNAYKGEQVPEACHPLPLMNNSLKTPSYPVCYAT
;
A
#
# COMPACT_ATOMS: atom_id res chain seq x y z
N MET A 1 30.19 -61.73 -44.30
CA MET A 1 30.90 -60.93 -43.33
C MET A 1 29.90 -59.86 -42.89
N ALA A 2 29.30 -60.07 -41.74
CA ALA A 2 28.26 -59.19 -41.20
C ALA A 2 28.89 -58.27 -40.10
N SER A 3 28.77 -56.98 -40.26
CA SER A 3 29.24 -55.99 -39.30
C SER A 3 28.15 -55.70 -38.23
N PRO A 4 28.44 -55.68 -36.93
CA PRO A 4 27.45 -55.39 -35.92
C PRO A 4 27.31 -53.90 -35.74
N GLY A 5 26.09 -53.44 -35.94
CA GLY A 5 25.70 -52.04 -35.63
C GLY A 5 25.65 -51.80 -34.15
N PHE A 6 26.40 -50.76 -33.66
CA PHE A 6 26.33 -50.25 -32.29
C PHE A 6 25.08 -49.37 -32.14
N PHE A 7 24.10 -49.84 -31.39
CA PHE A 7 23.02 -49.01 -30.91
C PHE A 7 23.50 -48.20 -29.70
N THR A 8 23.77 -46.95 -29.92
CA THR A 8 24.04 -45.98 -28.82
C THR A 8 22.72 -45.52 -28.24
N CYS A 9 22.37 -46.06 -27.10
CA CYS A 9 21.20 -45.63 -26.33
C CYS A 9 21.51 -44.30 -25.66
N MET A 10 21.01 -43.19 -26.24
CA MET A 10 21.15 -41.84 -25.69
C MET A 10 20.11 -41.66 -24.59
N LEU A 11 20.53 -41.82 -23.32
CA LEU A 11 19.73 -41.50 -22.14
C LEU A 11 19.55 -39.96 -22.02
N LEU A 12 18.42 -39.48 -22.49
CA LEU A 12 17.96 -38.10 -22.20
C LEU A 12 17.55 -38.02 -20.71
N ALA A 13 18.45 -37.53 -19.86
CA ALA A 13 18.14 -37.16 -18.50
C ALA A 13 17.28 -35.91 -18.55
N LEU A 14 15.98 -36.04 -18.33
CA LEU A 14 15.07 -34.93 -18.06
C LEU A 14 15.41 -34.33 -16.68
N PHE A 15 16.21 -33.30 -16.64
CA PHE A 15 16.34 -32.44 -15.47
C PHE A 15 15.03 -31.66 -15.30
N ILE A 16 14.10 -32.25 -14.58
CA ILE A 16 12.98 -31.50 -14.03
C ILE A 16 13.57 -30.63 -12.94
N GLY A 17 13.93 -29.38 -13.29
CA GLY A 17 14.33 -28.36 -12.34
C GLY A 17 13.12 -28.08 -11.44
N ILE A 18 13.14 -28.62 -10.22
CA ILE A 18 12.23 -28.22 -9.15
C ILE A 18 12.70 -26.81 -8.76
N TRP A 19 12.13 -25.80 -9.41
CA TRP A 19 12.31 -24.43 -8.98
C TRP A 19 11.55 -24.28 -7.66
N PRO A 20 12.22 -23.85 -6.59
CA PRO A 20 11.50 -23.57 -5.35
C PRO A 20 10.42 -22.52 -5.68
N CYS A 21 9.16 -22.89 -5.55
CA CYS A 21 8.06 -21.96 -5.62
C CYS A 21 8.17 -21.07 -4.38
N HIS A 22 8.94 -19.97 -4.49
CA HIS A 22 8.93 -18.94 -3.44
C HIS A 22 7.54 -18.33 -3.47
N ALA A 23 6.82 -18.49 -2.39
CA ALA A 23 5.54 -17.83 -2.23
C ALA A 23 5.75 -16.32 -2.38
N GLN A 24 5.04 -15.73 -3.32
CA GLN A 24 5.08 -14.30 -3.54
C GLN A 24 4.33 -13.61 -2.38
N ASN A 25 4.89 -12.52 -1.86
CA ASN A 25 4.19 -11.67 -0.93
C ASN A 25 2.92 -11.11 -1.56
N VAL A 26 1.92 -10.89 -0.74
CA VAL A 26 0.64 -10.30 -1.14
C VAL A 26 0.80 -8.80 -1.23
N THR A 27 0.42 -8.19 -2.33
CA THR A 27 0.45 -6.74 -2.49
C THR A 27 -0.78 -6.12 -1.85
N LEU A 28 -0.57 -5.26 -0.86
CA LEU A 28 -1.61 -4.44 -0.25
C LEU A 28 -1.41 -2.99 -0.70
N SER A 29 -2.30 -2.50 -1.57
CA SER A 29 -2.25 -1.12 -2.05
C SER A 29 -3.32 -0.28 -1.37
N VAL A 30 -2.91 0.90 -0.89
CA VAL A 30 -3.81 1.86 -0.21
C VAL A 30 -3.70 3.21 -0.90
N TYR A 31 -4.77 3.62 -1.55
CA TYR A 31 -4.93 4.95 -2.15
C TYR A 31 -5.67 5.81 -1.13
N TYR A 32 -5.06 6.90 -0.73
CA TYR A 32 -5.55 7.75 0.35
C TYR A 32 -5.10 9.19 0.15
N GLU A 33 -5.60 10.07 0.96
CA GLU A 33 -5.16 11.48 1.04
C GLU A 33 -5.01 11.87 2.50
N THR A 34 -4.05 12.73 2.77
CA THR A 34 -3.91 13.35 4.09
C THR A 34 -5.11 14.24 4.37
N LEU A 35 -5.40 14.49 5.65
CA LEU A 35 -6.54 15.29 6.12
C LEU A 35 -7.93 14.68 5.87
N CYS A 36 -8.08 13.61 5.10
CA CYS A 36 -9.32 12.86 5.10
C CYS A 36 -9.46 12.09 6.42
N PRO A 37 -10.47 12.38 7.26
CA PRO A 37 -10.58 11.77 8.59
C PRO A 37 -10.77 10.25 8.53
N TYR A 38 -11.29 9.75 7.43
CA TYR A 38 -11.53 8.31 7.23
C TYR A 38 -10.27 7.58 6.77
N CYS A 39 -9.40 8.25 6.02
CA CYS A 39 -8.06 7.78 5.70
C CYS A 39 -7.21 7.70 6.97
N SER A 40 -7.23 8.75 7.78
CA SER A 40 -6.56 8.77 9.08
C SER A 40 -7.05 7.64 10.00
N ASP A 41 -8.37 7.43 10.12
CA ASP A 41 -8.95 6.33 10.92
C ASP A 41 -8.45 4.97 10.42
N PHE A 42 -8.46 4.76 9.10
CA PHE A 42 -8.00 3.51 8.53
C PHE A 42 -6.50 3.28 8.80
N ILE A 43 -5.66 4.26 8.55
CA ILE A 43 -4.20 4.15 8.72
C ILE A 43 -3.85 3.95 10.19
N VAL A 44 -4.40 4.76 11.08
CA VAL A 44 -4.07 4.76 12.52
C VAL A 44 -4.64 3.56 13.28
N ASN A 45 -5.86 3.11 12.94
CA ASN A 45 -6.58 2.10 13.73
C ASN A 45 -6.64 0.71 13.05
N HIS A 46 -6.42 0.64 11.73
CA HIS A 46 -6.52 -0.62 11.00
C HIS A 46 -5.20 -1.02 10.35
N LEU A 47 -4.57 -0.16 9.54
CA LEU A 47 -3.33 -0.47 8.82
C LEU A 47 -2.16 -0.71 9.79
N VAL A 48 -2.16 -0.03 10.94
CA VAL A 48 -1.18 -0.25 12.02
C VAL A 48 -1.06 -1.71 12.46
N LYS A 49 -2.07 -2.55 12.21
CA LYS A 49 -2.04 -4.00 12.48
C LYS A 49 -0.89 -4.72 11.77
N LEU A 50 -0.39 -4.18 10.65
CA LEU A 50 0.78 -4.72 9.98
C LEU A 50 2.00 -4.82 10.91
N PHE A 51 2.22 -3.82 11.79
CA PHE A 51 3.31 -3.83 12.76
C PHE A 51 3.12 -4.88 13.87
N HIS A 52 1.89 -5.05 14.35
CA HIS A 52 1.62 -5.88 15.52
C HIS A 52 1.45 -7.36 15.20
N SER A 53 1.15 -7.70 13.95
CA SER A 53 0.73 -9.03 13.55
C SER A 53 1.76 -9.80 12.70
N ARG A 54 2.97 -9.25 12.53
CA ARG A 54 4.02 -9.78 11.63
C ARG A 54 3.57 -9.94 10.17
N LEU A 55 2.51 -9.26 9.76
CA LEU A 55 2.01 -9.34 8.39
C LEU A 55 2.99 -8.76 7.37
N PHE A 56 3.91 -7.87 7.77
CA PHE A 56 4.97 -7.38 6.88
C PHE A 56 5.83 -8.50 6.28
N SER A 57 5.91 -9.66 6.93
CA SER A 57 6.67 -10.80 6.38
C SER A 57 6.04 -11.42 5.12
N ILE A 58 4.76 -11.13 4.87
CA ILE A 58 3.99 -11.67 3.74
C ILE A 58 3.31 -10.61 2.89
N VAL A 59 3.48 -9.33 3.22
CA VAL A 59 2.85 -8.19 2.53
C VAL A 59 3.92 -7.33 1.86
N ASN A 60 3.66 -6.91 0.64
CA ASN A 60 4.30 -5.76 0.01
C ASN A 60 3.32 -4.59 0.11
N LEU A 61 3.62 -3.64 0.97
CA LEU A 61 2.76 -2.47 1.20
C LEU A 61 3.05 -1.38 0.18
N ARG A 62 2.03 -0.99 -0.58
CA ARG A 62 2.06 0.15 -1.48
C ARG A 62 1.14 1.25 -0.97
N LEU A 63 1.70 2.38 -0.64
CA LEU A 63 0.98 3.58 -0.22
C LEU A 63 0.99 4.62 -1.35
N VAL A 64 -0.18 5.19 -1.66
CA VAL A 64 -0.39 6.14 -2.75
C VAL A 64 -1.11 7.37 -2.19
N PRO A 65 -0.37 8.38 -1.69
CA PRO A 65 -0.92 9.59 -1.08
C PRO A 65 -1.32 10.62 -2.16
N TRP A 66 -2.41 10.36 -2.86
CA TRP A 66 -3.01 11.25 -3.87
C TRP A 66 -4.51 11.44 -3.65
N GLY A 67 -5.21 10.34 -3.38
CA GLY A 67 -6.64 10.33 -3.07
C GLY A 67 -7.53 10.91 -4.16
N ASN A 68 -8.36 11.87 -3.78
CA ASN A 68 -9.30 12.58 -4.65
C ASN A 68 -8.72 13.88 -5.23
N ALA A 69 -7.40 14.10 -5.12
CA ALA A 69 -6.76 15.26 -5.71
C ALA A 69 -6.92 15.27 -7.24
N VAL A 70 -6.92 16.46 -7.82
CA VAL A 70 -7.09 16.69 -9.26
C VAL A 70 -5.89 17.43 -9.81
N LEU A 71 -5.29 16.88 -10.88
CA LEU A 71 -4.27 17.57 -11.67
C LEU A 71 -4.94 18.60 -12.57
N GLN A 72 -4.64 19.88 -12.38
CA GLN A 72 -5.18 20.97 -13.16
C GLN A 72 -4.41 21.15 -14.49
N SER A 73 -5.02 21.87 -15.44
CA SER A 73 -4.43 22.11 -16.77
C SER A 73 -3.14 22.93 -16.73
N ASP A 74 -2.92 23.71 -15.67
CA ASP A 74 -1.69 24.49 -15.45
C ASP A 74 -0.59 23.69 -14.72
N GLY A 75 -0.84 22.41 -14.42
CA GLY A 75 0.07 21.52 -13.71
C GLY A 75 0.02 21.65 -12.19
N SER A 76 -0.85 22.47 -11.63
CA SER A 76 -1.09 22.55 -10.18
C SER A 76 -2.00 21.42 -9.70
N PHE A 77 -1.96 21.15 -8.39
CA PHE A 77 -2.82 20.16 -7.74
C PHE A 77 -3.93 20.86 -6.97
N LEU A 78 -5.15 20.37 -7.14
CA LEU A 78 -6.32 20.78 -6.36
C LEU A 78 -6.69 19.63 -5.42
N CYS A 79 -6.55 19.84 -4.11
CA CYS A 79 -6.79 18.83 -3.10
C CYS A 79 -8.11 19.09 -2.37
N GLN A 80 -8.81 18.04 -1.96
CA GLN A 80 -10.17 18.08 -1.43
C GLN A 80 -10.24 18.87 -0.12
N HIS A 81 -9.22 18.75 0.74
CA HIS A 81 -9.13 19.45 2.03
C HIS A 81 -8.18 20.65 2.01
N GLY A 82 -7.90 21.17 0.82
CA GLY A 82 -7.13 22.39 0.63
C GLY A 82 -5.62 22.23 0.46
N PRO A 83 -4.88 23.35 0.46
CA PRO A 83 -3.45 23.34 0.09
C PRO A 83 -2.56 22.56 1.07
N ASP A 84 -2.94 22.45 2.33
CA ASP A 84 -2.18 21.68 3.31
C ASP A 84 -2.23 20.16 3.01
N GLU A 85 -3.33 19.66 2.46
CA GLU A 85 -3.42 18.30 1.97
C GLU A 85 -2.44 18.06 0.82
N CYS A 86 -2.42 18.96 -0.18
CA CYS A 86 -1.47 18.85 -1.30
C CYS A 86 -0.01 18.86 -0.82
N LEU A 87 0.33 19.74 0.14
CA LEU A 87 1.65 19.79 0.74
C LEU A 87 2.00 18.44 1.40
N LEU A 88 1.10 17.92 2.22
CA LEU A 88 1.39 16.73 3.03
C LEU A 88 1.36 15.45 2.20
N ASN A 89 0.47 15.31 1.21
CA ASN A 89 0.53 14.22 0.24
C ASN A 89 1.91 14.20 -0.43
N THR A 90 2.41 15.36 -0.87
CA THR A 90 3.74 15.46 -1.50
C THR A 90 4.87 15.14 -0.51
N ILE A 91 4.78 15.52 0.75
CA ILE A 91 5.77 15.15 1.79
C ILE A 91 5.75 13.64 2.03
N GLU A 92 4.59 13.02 2.06
CA GLU A 92 4.46 11.56 2.20
C GLU A 92 5.00 10.83 0.97
N ALA A 93 4.71 11.31 -0.24
CA ALA A 93 5.28 10.80 -1.49
C ALA A 93 6.83 10.85 -1.47
N CYS A 94 7.38 11.99 -1.04
CA CYS A 94 8.82 12.15 -0.83
C CYS A 94 9.36 11.21 0.24
N THR A 95 8.63 11.00 1.34
CA THR A 95 9.05 10.09 2.42
C THR A 95 9.08 8.65 1.95
N ILE A 96 8.08 8.20 1.21
CA ILE A 96 8.05 6.87 0.59
C ILE A 96 9.23 6.68 -0.37
N SER A 97 9.53 7.68 -1.19
CA SER A 97 10.63 7.63 -2.16
C SER A 97 12.02 7.60 -1.51
N VAL A 98 12.22 8.39 -0.45
CA VAL A 98 13.51 8.50 0.27
C VAL A 98 13.74 7.30 1.19
N TYR A 99 12.68 6.78 1.80
CA TYR A 99 12.71 5.65 2.72
C TYR A 99 11.87 4.49 2.14
N PRO A 100 12.42 3.70 1.20
CA PRO A 100 11.67 2.64 0.52
C PRO A 100 11.33 1.46 1.44
N ASN A 101 11.91 1.37 2.64
CA ASN A 101 11.51 0.38 3.63
C ASN A 101 10.11 0.72 4.16
N GLU A 102 9.17 -0.21 4.00
CA GLU A 102 7.75 -0.03 4.28
C GLU A 102 7.47 0.32 5.74
N GLU A 103 8.19 -0.28 6.68
CA GLU A 103 8.04 0.01 8.10
C GLU A 103 8.49 1.44 8.44
N GLN A 104 9.55 1.93 7.78
CA GLN A 104 10.07 3.26 8.03
C GLN A 104 9.10 4.34 7.55
N HIS A 105 8.69 4.31 6.28
CA HIS A 105 7.79 5.35 5.78
C HIS A 105 6.39 5.24 6.39
N LEU A 106 5.87 4.03 6.66
CA LEU A 106 4.59 3.88 7.34
C LEU A 106 4.65 4.44 8.78
N SER A 107 5.79 4.33 9.48
CA SER A 107 5.95 4.94 10.81
C SER A 107 5.78 6.46 10.77
N PHE A 108 6.36 7.12 9.76
CA PHE A 108 6.21 8.56 9.54
C PHE A 108 4.74 8.92 9.24
N ILE A 109 4.13 8.21 8.29
CA ILE A 109 2.73 8.42 7.89
C ILE A 109 1.78 8.24 9.08
N LEU A 110 1.98 7.20 9.90
CA LEU A 110 1.21 7.00 11.13
C LEU A 110 1.34 8.16 12.13
N CYS A 111 2.54 8.74 12.26
CA CYS A 111 2.75 9.90 13.12
C CYS A 111 1.98 11.11 12.58
N LEU A 112 2.08 11.39 11.29
CA LEU A 112 1.42 12.51 10.63
C LEU A 112 -0.10 12.39 10.74
N GLU A 113 -0.66 11.23 10.41
CA GLU A 113 -2.10 10.98 10.46
C GLU A 113 -2.68 11.07 11.89
N ARG A 114 -1.91 10.68 12.91
CA ARG A 114 -2.29 10.91 14.32
C ARG A 114 -2.34 12.40 14.66
N LEU A 115 -1.39 13.20 14.18
CA LEU A 115 -1.40 14.64 14.39
C LEU A 115 -2.57 15.30 13.65
N ALA A 116 -2.88 14.88 12.43
CA ALA A 116 -4.04 15.32 11.67
C ALA A 116 -5.34 15.06 12.44
N SER A 117 -5.53 13.81 12.90
CA SER A 117 -6.69 13.42 13.72
C SER A 117 -6.81 14.19 15.04
N ALA A 118 -5.68 14.63 15.61
CA ALA A 118 -5.63 15.40 16.85
C ALA A 118 -5.72 16.93 16.67
N ASN A 119 -5.91 17.41 15.42
CA ASN A 119 -5.84 18.84 15.06
C ASN A 119 -4.52 19.53 15.45
N LYS A 120 -3.41 18.78 15.38
CA LYS A 120 -2.04 19.22 15.68
C LYS A 120 -1.14 19.23 14.45
N LEU A 121 -1.72 19.47 13.30
CA LEU A 121 -1.03 19.35 12.01
C LEU A 121 0.22 20.26 11.92
N ASN A 122 0.22 21.41 12.59
CA ASN A 122 1.38 22.31 12.65
C ASN A 122 2.63 21.65 13.25
N GLU A 123 2.51 20.50 13.91
CA GLU A 123 3.61 19.74 14.50
C GLU A 123 4.16 18.63 13.56
N TRP A 124 3.65 18.50 12.34
CA TRP A 124 3.95 17.38 11.42
C TRP A 124 5.46 17.14 11.19
N ILE A 125 6.24 18.22 11.16
CA ILE A 125 7.69 18.16 10.96
C ILE A 125 8.40 17.37 12.07
N ASN A 126 7.82 17.34 13.29
CA ASN A 126 8.38 16.59 14.42
C ASN A 126 8.30 15.09 14.22
N CYS A 127 7.47 14.61 13.26
CA CYS A 127 7.37 13.19 12.95
C CYS A 127 8.68 12.60 12.44
N PHE A 128 9.52 13.35 11.77
CA PHE A 128 10.85 12.88 11.38
C PHE A 128 11.69 12.51 12.61
N ASN A 129 11.77 13.40 13.59
CA ASN A 129 12.51 13.13 14.82
C ASN A 129 11.87 12.00 15.65
N THR A 130 10.53 11.98 15.74
CA THR A 130 9.78 10.97 16.51
C THR A 130 10.00 9.56 15.95
N THR A 131 10.16 9.44 14.64
CA THR A 131 10.37 8.16 13.95
C THR A 131 11.83 7.83 13.66
N GLY A 132 12.76 8.73 14.05
CA GLY A 132 14.19 8.56 13.83
C GLY A 132 14.61 8.74 12.37
N LEU A 133 13.77 9.38 11.54
CA LEU A 133 14.07 9.68 10.15
C LEU A 133 14.70 11.07 10.01
N ALA A 134 15.61 11.22 9.05
CA ALA A 134 16.12 12.54 8.68
C ALA A 134 15.11 13.31 7.81
N THR A 135 15.27 14.64 7.78
CA THR A 135 14.34 15.55 7.07
C THR A 135 14.58 15.63 5.56
N VAL A 136 15.28 14.66 4.97
CA VAL A 136 15.57 14.59 3.52
C VAL A 136 14.32 14.69 2.63
N PRO A 137 13.13 14.15 3.02
CA PRO A 137 11.91 14.37 2.26
C PRO A 137 11.52 15.83 2.07
N ILE A 138 11.93 16.73 2.97
CA ILE A 138 11.71 18.18 2.81
C ILE A 138 12.52 18.73 1.63
N ASP A 139 13.74 18.22 1.41
CA ASP A 139 14.56 18.63 0.26
C ASP A 139 13.99 18.09 -1.05
N CYS A 140 13.45 16.87 -1.04
CA CYS A 140 12.67 16.30 -2.16
C CYS A 140 11.48 17.22 -2.52
N TYR A 141 10.70 17.65 -1.54
CA TYR A 141 9.61 18.60 -1.73
C TYR A 141 10.12 19.94 -2.31
N LYS A 142 11.13 20.56 -1.69
CA LYS A 142 11.67 21.86 -2.09
C LYS A 142 12.31 21.85 -3.47
N SER A 143 12.88 20.73 -3.90
CA SER A 143 13.46 20.59 -5.23
C SER A 143 12.43 20.50 -6.36
N GLY A 144 11.14 20.31 -6.01
CA GLY A 144 10.08 20.03 -6.98
C GLY A 144 10.00 18.57 -7.42
N TYR A 145 10.88 17.69 -6.94
CA TYR A 145 10.81 16.27 -7.27
C TYR A 145 9.54 15.62 -6.72
N GLY A 146 9.03 16.11 -5.59
CA GLY A 146 7.75 15.68 -5.04
C GLY A 146 6.58 15.83 -6.04
N ASN A 147 6.57 16.89 -6.86
CA ASN A 147 5.55 17.05 -7.91
C ASN A 147 5.64 15.97 -8.99
N VAL A 148 6.85 15.47 -9.28
CA VAL A 148 7.02 14.34 -10.22
C VAL A 148 6.42 13.07 -9.64
N LEU A 149 6.61 12.82 -8.34
CA LEU A 149 6.02 11.67 -7.64
C LEU A 149 4.49 11.76 -7.61
N GLU A 150 3.95 12.93 -7.28
CA GLU A 150 2.49 13.18 -7.26
C GLU A 150 1.86 12.97 -8.65
N ASN A 151 2.51 13.42 -9.73
CA ASN A 151 2.05 13.15 -11.09
C ASN A 151 2.03 11.64 -11.41
N GLN A 152 2.98 10.87 -10.89
CA GLN A 152 2.99 9.41 -11.04
C GLN A 152 1.81 8.78 -10.28
N TYR A 153 1.54 9.23 -9.04
CA TYR A 153 0.41 8.76 -8.24
C TYR A 153 -0.94 9.16 -8.85
N ALA A 154 -1.03 10.37 -9.42
CA ALA A 154 -2.20 10.79 -10.20
C ALA A 154 -2.48 9.85 -11.36
N ALA A 155 -1.45 9.57 -12.17
CA ALA A 155 -1.56 8.68 -13.34
C ALA A 155 -1.90 7.24 -12.91
N GLU A 156 -1.31 6.74 -11.83
CA GLU A 156 -1.61 5.41 -11.27
C GLU A 156 -3.05 5.33 -10.78
N THR A 157 -3.49 6.33 -10.02
CA THR A 157 -4.87 6.39 -9.49
C THR A 157 -5.90 6.46 -10.62
N ALA A 158 -5.62 7.20 -11.68
CA ALA A 158 -6.50 7.29 -12.86
C ALA A 158 -6.61 5.98 -13.66
N GLN A 159 -5.66 5.05 -13.50
CA GLN A 159 -5.66 3.74 -14.17
C GLN A 159 -6.35 2.63 -13.37
N LEU A 160 -6.90 2.95 -12.20
CA LEU A 160 -7.63 1.96 -11.39
C LEU A 160 -8.84 1.41 -12.15
N ASP A 161 -8.98 0.09 -12.17
CA ASP A 161 -10.13 -0.61 -12.75
C ASP A 161 -10.71 -1.63 -11.74
N PRO A 162 -11.93 -1.41 -11.24
CA PRO A 162 -12.78 -0.23 -11.44
C PRO A 162 -12.16 1.05 -10.83
N PRO A 163 -12.53 2.23 -11.36
CA PRO A 163 -12.09 3.50 -10.77
C PRO A 163 -12.49 3.59 -9.30
N HIS A 164 -11.64 4.21 -8.50
CA HIS A 164 -11.99 4.46 -7.10
C HIS A 164 -13.21 5.41 -7.03
N LYS A 165 -14.03 5.23 -6.03
CA LYS A 165 -15.24 6.03 -5.78
C LYS A 165 -15.11 6.89 -4.53
N PHE A 166 -14.18 6.52 -3.68
CA PHE A 166 -13.90 7.14 -2.39
C PHE A 166 -12.49 6.76 -1.93
N VAL A 167 -12.01 7.41 -0.90
CA VAL A 167 -10.82 7.02 -0.16
C VAL A 167 -11.14 6.82 1.34
N PRO A 168 -10.42 5.91 2.02
CA PRO A 168 -9.32 5.08 1.52
C PRO A 168 -9.82 4.00 0.53
N TRP A 169 -9.12 3.83 -0.60
CA TRP A 169 -9.39 2.76 -1.56
C TRP A 169 -8.30 1.70 -1.45
N VAL A 170 -8.69 0.50 -1.04
CA VAL A 170 -7.76 -0.56 -0.67
C VAL A 170 -7.88 -1.73 -1.64
N LEU A 171 -6.72 -2.20 -2.13
CA LEU A 171 -6.64 -3.37 -2.99
C LEU A 171 -5.73 -4.43 -2.37
N VAL A 172 -6.11 -5.69 -2.56
CA VAL A 172 -5.26 -6.87 -2.28
C VAL A 172 -4.99 -7.59 -3.60
N ASP A 173 -3.73 -7.70 -4.00
CA ASP A 173 -3.29 -8.24 -5.30
C ASP A 173 -4.09 -7.65 -6.48
N GLY A 174 -4.28 -6.33 -6.47
CA GLY A 174 -5.01 -5.60 -7.51
C GLY A 174 -6.54 -5.71 -7.43
N GLN A 175 -7.10 -6.47 -6.49
CA GLN A 175 -8.55 -6.59 -6.31
C GLN A 175 -9.06 -5.60 -5.27
N PRO A 176 -9.96 -4.66 -5.63
CA PRO A 176 -10.47 -3.66 -4.71
C PRO A 176 -11.40 -4.28 -3.67
N LEU A 177 -11.20 -3.94 -2.42
CA LEU A 177 -12.02 -4.40 -1.29
C LEU A 177 -13.31 -3.60 -1.15
N GLN A 178 -13.41 -2.48 -1.84
CA GLN A 178 -14.55 -1.58 -1.79
C GLN A 178 -14.90 -1.21 -0.33
N GLU A 179 -16.15 -1.35 0.07
CA GLU A 179 -16.62 -1.00 1.42
C GLU A 179 -16.09 -1.93 2.52
N ASP A 180 -15.51 -3.10 2.15
CA ASP A 180 -14.98 -4.08 3.13
C ASP A 180 -13.48 -3.86 3.46
N PHE A 181 -12.94 -2.70 3.11
CA PHE A 181 -11.51 -2.39 3.21
C PHE A 181 -10.92 -2.54 4.63
N LYS A 182 -11.71 -2.36 5.68
CA LYS A 182 -11.25 -2.54 7.07
C LYS A 182 -10.92 -4.00 7.41
N ASN A 183 -11.43 -4.95 6.64
CA ASN A 183 -11.17 -6.37 6.78
C ASN A 183 -9.97 -6.87 5.94
N PHE A 184 -9.11 -5.96 5.45
CA PHE A 184 -7.98 -6.27 4.57
C PHE A 184 -7.11 -7.43 5.06
N VAL A 185 -6.93 -7.62 6.38
CA VAL A 185 -6.16 -8.73 6.96
C VAL A 185 -6.70 -10.08 6.50
N THR A 186 -8.02 -10.25 6.50
CA THR A 186 -8.67 -11.49 6.02
C THR A 186 -8.35 -11.76 4.55
N TYR A 187 -8.40 -10.70 3.72
CA TYR A 187 -8.09 -10.82 2.29
C TYR A 187 -6.61 -11.13 2.04
N VAL A 188 -5.70 -10.47 2.76
CA VAL A 188 -4.27 -10.76 2.72
C VAL A 188 -4.00 -12.21 3.10
N CYS A 189 -4.57 -12.69 4.22
CA CYS A 189 -4.40 -14.06 4.67
C CYS A 189 -4.95 -15.09 3.67
N ASN A 190 -6.08 -14.82 3.04
CA ASN A 190 -6.67 -15.69 2.02
C ASN A 190 -5.86 -15.70 0.71
N ALA A 191 -5.25 -14.57 0.35
CA ALA A 191 -4.43 -14.44 -0.85
C ALA A 191 -3.07 -15.13 -0.69
N TYR A 192 -2.47 -15.10 0.51
CA TYR A 192 -1.16 -15.68 0.77
C TYR A 192 -1.14 -17.20 0.59
N LYS A 193 -0.18 -17.72 -0.18
CA LYS A 193 -0.04 -19.15 -0.51
C LYS A 193 1.25 -19.80 0.01
N GLY A 194 2.00 -19.05 0.84
CA GLY A 194 3.25 -19.55 1.39
C GLY A 194 3.04 -20.49 2.59
N GLU A 195 4.12 -21.20 2.93
CA GLU A 195 4.10 -22.17 4.03
C GLU A 195 4.17 -21.51 5.42
N GLN A 196 4.82 -20.33 5.51
CA GLN A 196 5.00 -19.61 6.76
C GLN A 196 3.85 -18.63 6.98
N VAL A 197 2.72 -19.15 7.41
CA VAL A 197 1.51 -18.36 7.66
C VAL A 197 1.66 -17.61 9.01
N PRO A 198 1.57 -16.26 9.03
CA PRO A 198 1.60 -15.49 10.26
C PRO A 198 0.48 -15.87 11.23
N GLU A 199 0.72 -15.72 12.54
CA GLU A 199 -0.29 -16.01 13.58
C GLU A 199 -1.59 -15.22 13.36
N ALA A 200 -1.50 -13.99 12.85
CA ALA A 200 -2.66 -13.18 12.50
C ALA A 200 -3.60 -13.82 11.46
N CYS A 201 -3.11 -14.80 10.72
CA CYS A 201 -3.89 -15.54 9.71
C CYS A 201 -4.44 -16.88 10.26
N HIS A 202 -4.10 -17.29 11.49
CA HIS A 202 -4.68 -18.48 12.13
C HIS A 202 -6.12 -18.17 12.57
N PRO A 203 -7.01 -19.17 12.63
CA PRO A 203 -8.41 -19.04 12.25
C PRO A 203 -9.05 -17.76 12.77
N LEU A 204 -9.18 -16.82 11.86
CA LEU A 204 -10.12 -15.73 12.04
C LEU A 204 -11.49 -16.38 12.31
N PRO A 205 -12.26 -15.89 13.29
CA PRO A 205 -13.60 -16.37 13.52
C PRO A 205 -14.32 -16.42 12.18
N LEU A 206 -14.93 -17.55 11.85
CA LEU A 206 -15.74 -17.68 10.63
C LEU A 206 -16.63 -16.44 10.53
N MET A 207 -16.34 -15.57 9.57
CA MET A 207 -17.21 -14.44 9.29
C MET A 207 -18.57 -15.05 8.94
N ASN A 208 -19.51 -14.98 9.87
CA ASN A 208 -20.90 -15.24 9.55
C ASN A 208 -21.22 -14.26 8.41
N ASN A 209 -21.56 -14.80 7.24
CA ASN A 209 -22.02 -14.07 6.06
C ASN A 209 -23.37 -13.40 6.39
N SER A 210 -23.40 -12.53 7.38
CA SER A 210 -24.47 -11.58 7.59
C SER A 210 -24.32 -10.50 6.55
N LEU A 211 -25.12 -10.58 5.53
CA LEU A 211 -25.30 -9.76 4.35
C LEU A 211 -25.61 -8.26 4.62
N LYS A 212 -24.89 -7.64 5.51
CA LYS A 212 -24.80 -6.18 5.62
C LYS A 212 -23.34 -5.83 5.71
N THR A 213 -22.74 -5.53 4.56
CA THR A 213 -21.46 -4.81 4.52
C THR A 213 -21.68 -3.54 5.35
N PRO A 214 -20.93 -3.35 6.45
CA PRO A 214 -21.04 -2.11 7.20
C PRO A 214 -20.60 -0.98 6.26
N SER A 215 -21.47 -0.06 5.96
CA SER A 215 -21.11 1.17 5.27
C SER A 215 -20.21 1.97 6.22
N TYR A 216 -18.90 1.96 5.98
CA TYR A 216 -17.98 2.83 6.71
C TYR A 216 -18.00 4.22 6.07
N PRO A 217 -17.88 5.29 6.88
CA PRO A 217 -17.73 6.63 6.34
C PRO A 217 -16.41 6.74 5.55
N VAL A 218 -16.44 7.49 4.45
CA VAL A 218 -15.35 7.64 3.47
C VAL A 218 -15.36 9.04 2.87
N CYS A 219 -14.22 9.49 2.30
CA CYS A 219 -14.15 10.70 1.49
C CYS A 219 -14.48 10.34 0.04
N TYR A 220 -15.63 10.79 -0.47
CA TYR A 220 -16.05 10.50 -1.85
C TYR A 220 -15.25 11.33 -2.86
N ALA A 221 -14.94 10.72 -3.99
CA ALA A 221 -14.45 11.43 -5.16
C ALA A 221 -15.55 12.38 -5.67
N THR A 222 -15.20 13.64 -5.93
CA THR A 222 -16.12 14.71 -6.39
C THR A 222 -16.02 14.91 -7.89
#